data_46158ecb8968c30ab0e6be4190250fa9
#
_entry.id   46158ecb8968c30ab0e6be4190250fa9
#
_cell.length_a   1.000
_cell.length_b   1.000
_cell.length_c   1.000
_cell.angle_alpha   90.00
_cell.angle_beta   90.00
_cell.angle_gamma   90.00
#
_symmetry.space_group_name_H-M   'P 1'
#
loop_
_entity.id
_entity.type
_entity.pdbx_description
1 polymer ?
#
loop_
_entity_poly.entity_id
_entity_poly.type
_entity_poly.pdbx_seq_one_letter_code
_entity_poly.pdbx_strand_id
1 'polypeptide(L)'
;MSEFSDKLSEYIAKSGSNVYQLAKEASLDRTTLQKTAKGQRLPSLDYIREICQYIKISSKQEEELVRLYKIEKLGHSTVKAWDEIQQIILDIYQLRKNEKSTWHIRFDEVSLKSFNAQIVQKCDSEMDCLKAIMCVMEQELEDPDHAEIYMDVSWASKLVLCQLRQSEGNKSEKLTCHQLVNLKQTEHVKDGMLENIQMLHQVLPYAFTTHNTYDIRYAYISENSEEQKLHLWEHYIITHKHVILCSEQDYQMIVISDEMIAKAYKQEVGRMLSAY
;
A
#
# COMPACT_ATOMS: atom_id res chain seq x y z
N MET A 1 -2.71 -27.29 -18.54
CA MET A 1 -1.88 -27.67 -17.38
C MET A 1 -1.68 -26.38 -16.61
N SER A 2 -1.35 -26.43 -15.33
CA SER A 2 -1.09 -25.21 -14.54
C SER A 2 0.37 -24.81 -14.64
N GLU A 3 0.70 -23.53 -14.39
CA GLU A 3 2.10 -23.06 -14.37
C GLU A 3 2.96 -23.86 -13.37
N PHE A 4 2.38 -24.24 -12.23
CA PHE A 4 3.06 -25.09 -11.25
C PHE A 4 3.39 -26.47 -11.82
N SER A 5 2.43 -27.16 -12.46
CA SER A 5 2.65 -28.50 -13.01
C SER A 5 3.62 -28.49 -14.17
N ASP A 6 3.60 -27.45 -15.00
CA ASP A 6 4.50 -27.28 -16.14
C ASP A 6 5.94 -27.05 -15.64
N LYS A 7 6.10 -26.17 -14.62
CA LYS A 7 7.40 -25.90 -14.03
C LYS A 7 7.98 -27.09 -13.28
N LEU A 8 7.15 -27.82 -12.53
CA LEU A 8 7.57 -29.06 -11.87
C LEU A 8 8.07 -30.11 -12.89
N SER A 9 7.32 -30.29 -13.99
CA SER A 9 7.70 -31.21 -15.05
C SER A 9 8.99 -30.81 -15.74
N GLU A 10 9.21 -29.51 -15.96
CA GLU A 10 10.46 -28.95 -16.48
C GLU A 10 11.65 -29.27 -15.57
N TYR A 11 11.51 -29.09 -14.25
CA TYR A 11 12.58 -29.36 -13.30
C TYR A 11 12.88 -30.86 -13.16
N ILE A 12 11.86 -31.72 -13.17
CA ILE A 12 12.05 -33.17 -13.20
C ILE A 12 12.84 -33.58 -14.46
N ALA A 13 12.47 -33.07 -15.63
CA ALA A 13 13.18 -33.38 -16.87
C ALA A 13 14.62 -32.88 -16.87
N LYS A 14 14.89 -31.69 -16.37
CA LYS A 14 16.25 -31.11 -16.25
C LYS A 14 17.15 -31.85 -15.27
N SER A 15 16.59 -32.53 -14.27
CA SER A 15 17.36 -33.35 -13.33
C SER A 15 17.92 -34.65 -13.96
N GLY A 16 17.52 -34.95 -15.19
CA GLY A 16 17.85 -36.20 -15.86
C GLY A 16 17.02 -37.40 -15.38
N SER A 17 16.10 -37.21 -14.47
CA SER A 17 15.18 -38.21 -13.93
C SER A 17 13.87 -38.23 -14.68
N ASN A 18 13.18 -39.33 -14.64
CA ASN A 18 11.77 -39.41 -15.06
C ASN A 18 10.88 -39.66 -13.84
N VAL A 19 9.58 -39.43 -13.98
CA VAL A 19 8.60 -39.62 -12.90
C VAL A 19 8.67 -41.00 -12.24
N TYR A 20 8.96 -42.04 -13.01
CA TYR A 20 9.06 -43.42 -12.50
C TYR A 20 10.31 -43.61 -11.62
N GLN A 21 11.45 -43.16 -12.10
CA GLN A 21 12.74 -43.26 -11.38
C GLN A 21 12.66 -42.42 -10.11
N LEU A 22 12.19 -41.20 -10.21
CA LEU A 22 12.05 -40.30 -9.08
C LEU A 22 11.12 -40.87 -7.98
N ALA A 23 9.97 -41.42 -8.37
CA ALA A 23 9.06 -42.06 -7.41
C ALA A 23 9.69 -43.23 -6.68
N LYS A 24 10.50 -44.05 -7.40
CA LYS A 24 11.21 -45.19 -6.83
C LYS A 24 12.33 -44.76 -5.87
N GLU A 25 13.13 -43.78 -6.27
CA GLU A 25 14.31 -43.32 -5.51
C GLU A 25 13.87 -42.53 -4.26
N ALA A 26 12.85 -41.71 -4.38
CA ALA A 26 12.31 -40.89 -3.30
C ALA A 26 11.29 -41.62 -2.41
N SER A 27 11.00 -42.90 -2.72
CA SER A 27 9.94 -43.67 -2.04
C SER A 27 8.57 -42.95 -2.06
N LEU A 28 8.30 -42.20 -3.12
CA LEU A 28 7.06 -41.44 -3.30
C LEU A 28 6.00 -42.29 -4.03
N ASP A 29 4.70 -41.98 -3.74
CA ASP A 29 3.63 -42.61 -4.50
C ASP A 29 3.64 -42.16 -5.98
N ARG A 30 3.91 -43.13 -6.86
CA ARG A 30 4.04 -42.89 -8.30
C ARG A 30 2.80 -42.28 -8.91
N THR A 31 1.62 -42.72 -8.46
CA THR A 31 0.35 -42.26 -9.01
C THR A 31 0.10 -40.78 -8.65
N THR A 32 0.43 -40.43 -7.41
CA THR A 32 0.37 -39.03 -6.95
C THR A 32 1.36 -38.17 -7.71
N LEU A 33 2.60 -38.58 -7.86
CA LEU A 33 3.62 -37.82 -8.59
C LEU A 33 3.23 -37.62 -10.06
N GLN A 34 2.73 -38.67 -10.73
CA GLN A 34 2.26 -38.57 -12.12
C GLN A 34 1.06 -37.63 -12.30
N LYS A 35 0.09 -37.71 -11.38
CA LYS A 35 -1.07 -36.79 -11.40
C LYS A 35 -0.66 -35.36 -11.10
N THR A 36 0.29 -35.13 -10.19
CA THR A 36 0.83 -33.81 -9.88
C THR A 36 1.55 -33.21 -11.08
N ALA A 37 2.45 -33.96 -11.71
CA ALA A 37 3.18 -33.51 -12.91
C ALA A 37 2.23 -33.20 -14.10
N LYS A 38 1.05 -33.84 -14.17
CA LYS A 38 0.02 -33.56 -15.17
C LYS A 38 -0.98 -32.47 -14.76
N GLY A 39 -0.82 -31.85 -13.58
CA GLY A 39 -1.76 -30.83 -13.06
C GLY A 39 -3.14 -31.41 -12.67
N GLN A 40 -3.26 -32.71 -12.47
CA GLN A 40 -4.52 -33.39 -12.11
C GLN A 40 -4.73 -33.50 -10.60
N ARG A 41 -3.70 -33.22 -9.81
CA ARG A 41 -3.72 -33.27 -8.35
C ARG A 41 -2.70 -32.31 -7.78
N LEU A 42 -3.11 -31.55 -6.77
CA LEU A 42 -2.22 -30.72 -5.97
C LEU A 42 -1.92 -31.47 -4.66
N PRO A 43 -0.67 -31.93 -4.42
CA PRO A 43 -0.29 -32.67 -3.22
C PRO A 43 -0.05 -31.73 -2.02
N SER A 44 0.47 -32.26 -0.90
CA SER A 44 0.93 -31.42 0.22
C SER A 44 2.19 -30.66 -0.13
N LEU A 45 2.45 -29.54 0.58
CA LEU A 45 3.68 -28.78 0.40
C LEU A 45 4.93 -29.60 0.77
N ASP A 46 4.83 -30.45 1.79
CA ASP A 46 5.93 -31.30 2.21
C ASP A 46 6.30 -32.32 1.12
N TYR A 47 5.30 -32.87 0.44
CA TYR A 47 5.52 -33.73 -0.72
C TYR A 47 6.27 -33.02 -1.85
N ILE A 48 5.97 -31.74 -2.11
CA ILE A 48 6.69 -30.93 -3.10
C ILE A 48 8.13 -30.69 -2.66
N ARG A 49 8.36 -30.38 -1.38
CA ARG A 49 9.72 -30.20 -0.84
C ARG A 49 10.57 -31.48 -0.94
N GLU A 50 9.98 -32.65 -0.66
CA GLU A 50 10.64 -33.92 -0.88
C GLU A 50 11.08 -34.10 -2.35
N ILE A 51 10.20 -33.82 -3.31
CA ILE A 51 10.55 -33.83 -4.73
C ILE A 51 11.74 -32.90 -4.99
N CYS A 52 11.68 -31.65 -4.50
CA CYS A 52 12.75 -30.65 -4.70
C CYS A 52 14.12 -31.15 -4.20
N GLN A 53 14.15 -31.80 -3.04
CA GLN A 53 15.38 -32.38 -2.49
C GLN A 53 15.98 -33.46 -3.39
N TYR A 54 15.14 -34.33 -3.95
CA TYR A 54 15.61 -35.44 -4.83
C TYR A 54 16.07 -34.95 -6.19
N ILE A 55 15.38 -33.97 -6.79
CA ILE A 55 15.79 -33.39 -8.08
C ILE A 55 16.94 -32.38 -7.94
N LYS A 56 17.37 -32.07 -6.70
CA LYS A 56 18.52 -31.22 -6.37
C LYS A 56 18.49 -29.84 -7.05
N ILE A 57 17.32 -29.22 -7.07
CA ILE A 57 17.19 -27.85 -7.56
C ILE A 57 17.78 -26.84 -6.57
N SER A 58 18.14 -25.66 -7.08
CA SER A 58 18.64 -24.58 -6.24
C SER A 58 17.53 -24.02 -5.33
N SER A 59 17.92 -23.41 -4.21
CA SER A 59 16.96 -22.75 -3.29
C SER A 59 16.04 -21.76 -4.01
N LYS A 60 16.58 -21.01 -4.98
CA LYS A 60 15.78 -20.06 -5.79
C LYS A 60 14.73 -20.77 -6.65
N GLN A 61 15.05 -21.92 -7.21
CA GLN A 61 14.10 -22.72 -8.00
C GLN A 61 13.04 -23.37 -7.11
N GLU A 62 13.43 -23.81 -5.91
CA GLU A 62 12.48 -24.31 -4.91
C GLU A 62 11.50 -23.21 -4.47
N GLU A 63 11.99 -22.00 -4.17
CA GLU A 63 11.15 -20.85 -3.85
C GLU A 63 10.16 -20.52 -4.97
N GLU A 64 10.62 -20.51 -6.24
CA GLU A 64 9.77 -20.30 -7.40
C GLU A 64 8.66 -21.37 -7.48
N LEU A 65 9.02 -22.63 -7.33
CA LEU A 65 8.06 -23.75 -7.40
C LEU A 65 7.04 -23.70 -6.25
N VAL A 66 7.51 -23.42 -5.04
CA VAL A 66 6.64 -23.24 -3.86
C VAL A 66 5.70 -22.05 -4.05
N ARG A 67 6.17 -20.98 -4.66
CA ARG A 67 5.32 -19.81 -4.96
C ARG A 67 4.22 -20.17 -5.97
N LEU A 68 4.56 -20.85 -7.05
CA LEU A 68 3.59 -21.33 -8.03
C LEU A 68 2.56 -22.31 -7.41
N TYR A 69 3.03 -23.20 -6.54
CA TYR A 69 2.16 -24.09 -5.75
C TYR A 69 1.17 -23.31 -4.89
N LYS A 70 1.64 -22.26 -4.19
CA LYS A 70 0.77 -21.41 -3.37
C LYS A 70 -0.26 -20.67 -4.23
N ILE A 71 0.14 -20.16 -5.39
CA ILE A 71 -0.77 -19.49 -6.33
C ILE A 71 -1.88 -20.45 -6.79
N GLU A 72 -1.52 -21.69 -7.15
CA GLU A 72 -2.50 -22.68 -7.57
C GLU A 72 -3.46 -23.07 -6.43
N LYS A 73 -2.96 -23.16 -5.20
CA LYS A 73 -3.72 -23.56 -4.02
C LYS A 73 -4.62 -22.46 -3.47
N LEU A 74 -4.14 -21.23 -3.42
CA LEU A 74 -4.75 -20.12 -2.68
C LEU A 74 -5.31 -19.03 -3.60
N GLY A 75 -4.89 -19.03 -4.86
CA GLY A 75 -5.16 -17.97 -5.81
C GLY A 75 -4.09 -16.88 -5.81
N HIS A 76 -3.97 -16.20 -6.94
CA HIS A 76 -2.94 -15.21 -7.21
C HIS A 76 -3.06 -13.97 -6.28
N SER A 77 -4.29 -13.48 -6.08
CA SER A 77 -4.56 -12.31 -5.22
C SER A 77 -4.18 -12.57 -3.77
N THR A 78 -4.46 -13.78 -3.24
CA THR A 78 -4.08 -14.13 -1.86
C THR A 78 -2.56 -14.17 -1.67
N VAL A 79 -1.83 -14.73 -2.64
CA VAL A 79 -0.37 -14.78 -2.56
C VAL A 79 0.23 -13.39 -2.67
N LYS A 80 -0.28 -12.54 -3.57
CA LYS A 80 0.12 -11.13 -3.64
C LYS A 80 -0.15 -10.38 -2.35
N ALA A 81 -1.31 -10.58 -1.73
CA ALA A 81 -1.63 -9.95 -0.46
C ALA A 81 -0.63 -10.34 0.66
N TRP A 82 -0.18 -11.58 0.69
CA TRP A 82 0.85 -12.02 1.63
C TRP A 82 2.22 -11.41 1.32
N ASP A 83 2.59 -11.30 0.03
CA ASP A 83 3.82 -10.63 -0.40
C ASP A 83 3.79 -9.15 0.06
N GLU A 84 2.66 -8.45 -0.09
CA GLU A 84 2.46 -7.06 0.38
C GLU A 84 2.58 -6.93 1.91
N ILE A 85 1.98 -7.84 2.67
CA ILE A 85 2.11 -7.84 4.15
C ILE A 85 3.57 -7.99 4.57
N GLN A 86 4.31 -8.89 3.91
CA GLN A 86 5.73 -9.04 4.18
C GLN A 86 6.50 -7.77 3.84
N GLN A 87 6.15 -7.10 2.73
CA GLN A 87 6.78 -5.86 2.34
C GLN A 87 6.51 -4.73 3.34
N ILE A 88 5.28 -4.59 3.86
CA ILE A 88 4.94 -3.65 4.93
C ILE A 88 5.88 -3.84 6.14
N ILE A 89 6.07 -5.09 6.58
CA ILE A 89 6.94 -5.41 7.73
C ILE A 89 8.40 -5.03 7.44
N LEU A 90 8.89 -5.33 6.23
CA LEU A 90 10.24 -4.97 5.81
C LEU A 90 10.43 -3.45 5.74
N ASP A 91 9.47 -2.73 5.21
CA ASP A 91 9.52 -1.28 5.09
C ASP A 91 9.51 -0.61 6.48
N ILE A 92 8.68 -1.08 7.41
CA ILE A 92 8.71 -0.63 8.81
C ILE A 92 10.10 -0.86 9.42
N TYR A 93 10.66 -2.05 9.22
CA TYR A 93 12.00 -2.37 9.74
C TYR A 93 13.08 -1.47 9.13
N GLN A 94 13.06 -1.28 7.81
CA GLN A 94 14.03 -0.44 7.10
C GLN A 94 13.91 1.04 7.52
N LEU A 95 12.69 1.56 7.63
CA LEU A 95 12.44 2.93 8.05
C LEU A 95 12.91 3.19 9.50
N ARG A 96 12.74 2.22 10.41
CA ARG A 96 13.26 2.31 11.78
C ARG A 96 14.78 2.24 11.84
N LYS A 97 15.41 1.40 11.03
CA LYS A 97 16.87 1.24 10.98
C LYS A 97 17.56 2.45 10.37
N ASN A 98 16.92 3.06 9.37
CA ASN A 98 17.45 4.20 8.62
C ASN A 98 16.84 5.52 9.12
N GLU A 99 16.95 5.83 10.42
CA GLU A 99 16.49 7.10 11.01
C GLU A 99 17.00 8.35 10.29
N LYS A 100 18.09 8.23 9.52
CA LYS A 100 18.71 9.28 8.72
C LYS A 100 18.50 9.13 7.20
N SER A 101 17.81 8.11 6.74
CA SER A 101 17.55 7.93 5.32
C SER A 101 16.43 8.87 4.89
N THR A 102 16.83 10.04 4.49
CA THR A 102 15.98 11.04 3.87
C THR A 102 15.55 10.54 2.50
N TRP A 103 14.30 10.19 2.38
CA TRP A 103 13.63 10.16 1.09
C TRP A 103 13.54 11.60 0.60
N HIS A 104 14.61 12.10 -0.04
CA HIS A 104 14.58 13.40 -0.66
C HIS A 104 13.79 13.31 -1.96
N ILE A 105 12.50 13.59 -1.89
CA ILE A 105 11.80 14.06 -3.07
C ILE A 105 12.28 15.51 -3.25
N ARG A 106 13.32 15.72 -4.06
CA ARG A 106 13.78 17.06 -4.42
C ARG A 106 12.85 17.59 -5.51
N PHE A 107 12.02 18.53 -5.13
CA PHE A 107 11.35 19.40 -6.11
C PHE A 107 12.17 20.68 -6.25
N ASP A 108 12.29 21.21 -7.47
CA ASP A 108 13.02 22.46 -7.70
C ASP A 108 12.36 23.59 -6.90
N GLU A 109 13.13 24.29 -6.08
CA GLU A 109 12.71 25.40 -5.21
C GLU A 109 11.95 26.52 -5.93
N VAL A 110 12.16 26.66 -7.25
CA VAL A 110 11.56 27.70 -8.09
C VAL A 110 10.04 27.55 -8.24
N SER A 111 9.51 26.33 -8.09
CA SER A 111 8.06 26.04 -8.27
C SER A 111 7.21 26.32 -7.04
N LEU A 112 7.79 26.34 -5.84
CA LEU A 112 7.05 26.50 -4.59
C LEU A 112 6.64 27.96 -4.32
N LYS A 113 7.44 28.92 -4.78
CA LYS A 113 7.20 30.34 -4.54
C LYS A 113 5.98 30.93 -5.27
N SER A 114 5.47 30.26 -6.30
CA SER A 114 4.33 30.74 -7.11
C SER A 114 2.96 30.36 -6.52
N PHE A 115 2.93 29.56 -5.45
CA PHE A 115 1.67 29.02 -4.88
C PHE A 115 0.90 30.02 -4.00
N ASN A 116 1.48 31.15 -3.61
CA ASN A 116 0.99 31.98 -2.52
C ASN A 116 0.01 33.12 -2.90
N ALA A 117 -0.48 33.20 -4.13
CA ALA A 117 -1.19 34.41 -4.57
C ALA A 117 -2.71 34.28 -4.79
N GLN A 118 -3.28 33.07 -4.75
CA GLN A 118 -4.69 32.85 -5.05
C GLN A 118 -5.42 32.15 -3.91
N ILE A 119 -6.63 32.65 -3.57
CA ILE A 119 -7.51 32.02 -2.57
C ILE A 119 -7.94 30.62 -3.05
N VAL A 120 -8.15 30.45 -4.35
CA VAL A 120 -8.50 29.17 -4.96
C VAL A 120 -7.55 28.91 -6.12
N GLN A 121 -6.88 27.75 -6.08
CA GLN A 121 -5.98 27.31 -7.13
C GLN A 121 -6.42 25.94 -7.63
N LYS A 122 -6.44 25.77 -8.96
CA LYS A 122 -6.69 24.51 -9.62
C LYS A 122 -5.38 23.88 -10.09
N CYS A 123 -5.21 22.60 -9.87
CA CYS A 123 -4.10 21.78 -10.38
C CYS A 123 -4.65 20.73 -11.34
N ASP A 124 -4.05 20.61 -12.52
CA ASP A 124 -4.53 19.74 -13.59
C ASP A 124 -3.51 18.64 -13.96
N SER A 125 -2.39 18.55 -13.25
CA SER A 125 -1.40 17.50 -13.45
C SER A 125 -0.98 16.87 -12.13
N GLU A 126 -0.59 15.60 -12.14
CA GLU A 126 -0.08 14.88 -10.97
C GLU A 126 1.07 15.65 -10.29
N MET A 127 2.00 16.20 -11.09
CA MET A 127 3.13 16.95 -10.58
C MET A 127 2.71 18.25 -9.88
N ASP A 128 1.71 18.95 -10.41
CA ASP A 128 1.20 20.17 -9.79
C ASP A 128 0.44 19.84 -8.49
N CYS A 129 -0.31 18.74 -8.47
CA CYS A 129 -0.96 18.25 -7.27
C CYS A 129 0.05 17.91 -6.16
N LEU A 130 1.11 17.18 -6.50
CA LEU A 130 2.17 16.84 -5.54
C LEU A 130 2.88 18.08 -4.99
N LYS A 131 3.21 19.05 -5.86
CA LYS A 131 3.82 20.34 -5.46
C LYS A 131 2.90 21.13 -4.54
N ALA A 132 1.60 21.18 -4.85
CA ALA A 132 0.61 21.84 -4.03
C ALA A 132 0.52 21.28 -2.62
N ILE A 133 0.43 19.96 -2.51
CA ILE A 133 0.42 19.26 -1.22
C ILE A 133 1.69 19.56 -0.42
N MET A 134 2.86 19.47 -1.06
CA MET A 134 4.13 19.76 -0.39
C MET A 134 4.20 21.19 0.13
N CYS A 135 3.79 22.18 -0.68
CA CYS A 135 3.79 23.57 -0.29
C CYS A 135 2.86 23.84 0.89
N VAL A 136 1.64 23.28 0.86
CA VAL A 136 0.69 23.41 1.97
C VAL A 136 1.24 22.76 3.24
N MET A 137 1.87 21.59 3.12
CA MET A 137 2.47 20.89 4.26
C MET A 137 3.65 21.66 4.87
N GLU A 138 4.52 22.25 4.04
CA GLU A 138 5.64 23.08 4.52
C GLU A 138 5.11 24.28 5.30
N GLN A 139 4.06 24.96 4.81
CA GLN A 139 3.46 26.10 5.50
C GLN A 139 2.81 25.69 6.85
N GLU A 140 2.14 24.54 6.90
CA GLU A 140 1.56 24.03 8.14
C GLU A 140 2.63 23.66 9.18
N LEU A 141 3.73 23.08 8.73
CA LEU A 141 4.86 22.71 9.59
C LEU A 141 5.66 23.92 10.12
N GLU A 142 5.51 25.10 9.50
CA GLU A 142 6.11 26.35 9.96
C GLU A 142 5.29 27.02 11.07
N ASP A 143 3.99 26.67 11.22
CA ASP A 143 3.09 27.26 12.22
C ASP A 143 2.95 26.32 13.44
N PRO A 144 3.71 26.53 14.52
CA PRO A 144 3.75 25.62 15.66
C PRO A 144 2.45 25.54 16.44
N ASP A 145 1.64 26.60 16.41
CA ASP A 145 0.43 26.68 17.22
C ASP A 145 -0.76 25.90 16.66
N HIS A 146 -0.68 25.46 15.38
CA HIS A 146 -1.82 24.92 14.65
C HIS A 146 -1.53 23.61 13.88
N ALA A 147 -0.50 22.91 14.26
CA ALA A 147 -0.02 21.72 13.57
C ALA A 147 -0.97 20.50 13.69
N GLU A 148 -2.12 20.59 13.02
CA GLU A 148 -3.13 19.53 12.98
C GLU A 148 -3.67 19.34 11.56
N ILE A 149 -3.55 18.13 11.01
CA ILE A 149 -3.91 17.79 9.64
C ILE A 149 -5.00 16.71 9.66
N TYR A 150 -5.99 16.87 8.81
CA TYR A 150 -7.04 15.89 8.54
C TYR A 150 -6.94 15.45 7.08
N MET A 151 -6.90 14.15 6.82
CA MET A 151 -6.85 13.65 5.45
C MET A 151 -7.51 12.27 5.29
N ASP A 152 -7.99 12.00 4.06
CA ASP A 152 -8.44 10.67 3.64
C ASP A 152 -7.72 10.19 2.35
N VAL A 153 -6.71 10.92 1.93
CA VAL A 153 -5.98 10.67 0.66
C VAL A 153 -5.00 9.53 0.82
N SER A 154 -5.32 8.36 0.27
CA SER A 154 -4.44 7.19 0.33
C SER A 154 -3.17 7.36 -0.52
N TRP A 155 -3.29 7.83 -1.76
CA TRP A 155 -2.17 8.00 -2.68
C TRP A 155 -1.17 9.09 -2.25
N ALA A 156 -1.63 10.14 -1.55
CA ALA A 156 -0.76 11.19 -1.04
C ALA A 156 -0.22 10.89 0.38
N SER A 157 -0.74 9.88 1.07
CA SER A 157 -0.36 9.56 2.45
C SER A 157 1.13 9.37 2.61
N LYS A 158 1.77 8.66 1.68
CA LYS A 158 3.21 8.45 1.67
C LYS A 158 3.99 9.76 1.63
N LEU A 159 3.58 10.69 0.76
CA LEU A 159 4.22 12.00 0.60
C LEU A 159 4.07 12.83 1.87
N VAL A 160 2.85 12.96 2.39
CA VAL A 160 2.54 13.70 3.62
C VAL A 160 3.34 13.14 4.79
N LEU A 161 3.33 11.84 4.99
CA LEU A 161 4.03 11.19 6.10
C LEU A 161 5.56 11.26 5.97
N CYS A 162 6.11 11.26 4.75
CA CYS A 162 7.54 11.51 4.53
C CYS A 162 7.92 12.93 4.95
N GLN A 163 7.12 13.94 4.63
CA GLN A 163 7.37 15.32 5.04
C GLN A 163 7.27 15.49 6.56
N LEU A 164 6.24 14.90 7.18
CA LEU A 164 6.11 14.88 8.64
C LEU A 164 7.34 14.31 9.31
N ARG A 165 7.87 13.21 8.82
CA ARG A 165 9.08 12.58 9.34
C ARG A 165 10.33 13.45 9.15
N GLN A 166 10.46 14.15 8.03
CA GLN A 166 11.60 15.06 7.79
C GLN A 166 11.59 16.26 8.72
N SER A 167 10.41 16.75 9.11
CA SER A 167 10.26 17.90 10.02
C SER A 167 10.62 17.57 11.48
N GLU A 168 10.56 16.31 11.89
CA GLU A 168 10.82 15.85 13.26
C GLU A 168 12.22 16.19 13.80
N GLY A 169 13.20 16.34 12.90
CA GLY A 169 14.58 16.70 13.28
C GLY A 169 14.78 18.17 13.64
N ASN A 170 13.84 19.05 13.30
CA ASN A 170 14.04 20.49 13.36
C ASN A 170 13.16 21.25 14.38
N LYS A 171 12.12 20.65 14.94
CA LYS A 171 11.19 21.32 15.84
C LYS A 171 10.74 20.44 17.01
N SER A 172 10.58 21.05 18.18
CA SER A 172 10.14 20.41 19.43
C SER A 172 8.63 20.19 19.53
N GLU A 173 7.84 20.52 18.52
CA GLU A 173 6.40 20.51 18.58
C GLU A 173 5.79 19.37 17.79
N LYS A 174 4.78 18.72 18.40
CA LYS A 174 4.13 17.53 17.86
C LYS A 174 3.04 17.94 16.90
N LEU A 175 3.17 17.55 15.65
CA LEU A 175 2.08 17.57 14.69
C LEU A 175 1.12 16.41 14.97
N THR A 176 -0.18 16.68 14.90
CA THR A 176 -1.21 15.65 14.94
C THR A 176 -1.80 15.44 13.54
N CYS A 177 -1.74 14.21 13.05
CA CYS A 177 -2.35 13.85 11.77
C CYS A 177 -3.51 12.88 12.01
N HIS A 178 -4.69 13.26 11.57
CA HIS A 178 -5.89 12.42 11.60
C HIS A 178 -6.16 11.90 10.20
N GLN A 179 -6.06 10.61 10.00
CA GLN A 179 -6.33 9.99 8.71
C GLN A 179 -7.50 9.04 8.76
N LEU A 180 -8.44 9.21 7.83
CA LEU A 180 -9.46 8.23 7.52
C LEU A 180 -8.96 7.34 6.38
N VAL A 181 -8.91 6.03 6.61
CA VAL A 181 -8.57 5.05 5.60
C VAL A 181 -9.85 4.31 5.20
N ASN A 182 -10.25 4.51 3.96
CA ASN A 182 -11.43 3.88 3.39
C ASN A 182 -11.08 2.49 2.88
N LEU A 183 -11.58 1.44 3.54
CA LEU A 183 -11.40 0.06 3.13
C LEU A 183 -12.62 -0.42 2.35
N LYS A 184 -12.40 -1.17 1.28
CA LYS A 184 -13.49 -1.76 0.49
C LYS A 184 -14.12 -2.93 1.23
N GLN A 185 -15.44 -2.90 1.39
CA GLN A 185 -16.23 -4.04 1.84
C GLN A 185 -16.65 -4.84 0.60
N THR A 186 -15.93 -5.91 0.29
CA THR A 186 -16.20 -6.74 -0.86
C THR A 186 -16.81 -8.07 -0.42
N GLU A 187 -17.89 -8.48 -1.07
CA GLU A 187 -18.48 -9.82 -0.90
C GLU A 187 -17.53 -10.91 -1.45
N HIS A 188 -16.64 -10.56 -2.38
CA HIS A 188 -15.60 -11.42 -2.92
C HIS A 188 -14.26 -11.19 -2.24
N VAL A 189 -14.04 -11.88 -1.13
CA VAL A 189 -12.90 -11.75 -0.20
C VAL A 189 -11.51 -11.74 -0.88
N LYS A 190 -11.35 -12.35 -2.06
CA LYS A 190 -10.03 -12.53 -2.66
C LYS A 190 -9.40 -11.26 -3.22
N ASP A 191 -10.14 -10.46 -3.96
CA ASP A 191 -9.58 -9.28 -4.64
C ASP A 191 -9.63 -8.04 -3.73
N GLY A 192 -10.72 -7.83 -3.01
CA GLY A 192 -10.84 -6.73 -2.04
C GLY A 192 -9.83 -6.77 -0.91
N MET A 193 -9.40 -7.98 -0.50
CA MET A 193 -8.34 -8.11 0.49
C MET A 193 -6.99 -7.55 -0.02
N LEU A 194 -6.63 -7.84 -1.26
CA LEU A 194 -5.38 -7.34 -1.83
C LEU A 194 -5.39 -5.81 -1.94
N GLU A 195 -6.47 -5.22 -2.43
CA GLU A 195 -6.61 -3.77 -2.57
C GLU A 195 -6.53 -3.07 -1.21
N ASN A 196 -7.22 -3.60 -0.18
CA ASN A 196 -7.15 -3.07 1.17
C ASN A 196 -5.73 -3.14 1.76
N ILE A 197 -5.00 -4.24 1.53
CA ILE A 197 -3.63 -4.38 2.00
C ILE A 197 -2.70 -3.43 1.26
N GLN A 198 -2.87 -3.22 -0.04
CA GLN A 198 -2.10 -2.25 -0.82
C GLN A 198 -2.34 -0.82 -0.33
N MET A 199 -3.59 -0.48 0.04
CA MET A 199 -3.91 0.80 0.66
C MET A 199 -3.23 0.96 2.03
N LEU A 200 -3.29 -0.07 2.88
CA LEU A 200 -2.60 -0.08 4.17
C LEU A 200 -1.08 0.02 4.02
N HIS A 201 -0.50 -0.55 2.97
CA HIS A 201 0.93 -0.44 2.69
C HIS A 201 1.39 1.01 2.46
N GLN A 202 0.53 1.86 1.90
CA GLN A 202 0.86 3.27 1.71
C GLN A 202 0.92 4.07 3.02
N VAL A 203 0.27 3.59 4.07
CA VAL A 203 0.09 4.31 5.33
C VAL A 203 0.91 3.72 6.48
N LEU A 204 0.80 2.42 6.74
CA LEU A 204 1.32 1.78 7.94
C LEU A 204 2.84 1.94 8.15
N PRO A 205 3.71 1.78 7.15
CA PRO A 205 5.14 1.91 7.36
C PRO A 205 5.55 3.27 7.96
N TYR A 206 4.90 4.32 7.51
CA TYR A 206 5.16 5.68 7.96
C TYR A 206 4.50 5.97 9.31
N ALA A 207 3.26 5.54 9.50
CA ALA A 207 2.53 5.70 10.74
C ALA A 207 3.24 5.08 11.94
N PHE A 208 3.85 3.90 11.74
CA PHE A 208 4.63 3.21 12.80
C PHE A 208 6.04 3.76 13.02
N THR A 209 6.50 4.67 12.19
CA THR A 209 7.88 5.19 12.26
C THR A 209 7.96 6.69 12.53
N THR A 210 6.84 7.41 12.52
CA THR A 210 6.77 8.82 12.90
C THR A 210 6.76 8.98 14.43
N HIS A 211 7.37 10.04 14.92
CA HIS A 211 7.29 10.47 16.34
C HIS A 211 6.11 11.41 16.59
N ASN A 212 5.48 11.91 15.52
CA ASN A 212 4.28 12.72 15.60
C ASN A 212 3.06 11.88 16.03
N THR A 213 2.04 12.52 16.54
CA THR A 213 0.78 11.85 16.83
C THR A 213 0.07 11.53 15.52
N TYR A 214 -0.20 10.26 15.30
CA TYR A 214 -0.88 9.79 14.10
C TYR A 214 -2.09 8.96 14.50
N ASP A 215 -3.29 9.53 14.29
CA ASP A 215 -4.59 8.92 14.57
C ASP A 215 -5.18 8.38 13.27
N ILE A 216 -5.16 7.06 13.13
CA ILE A 216 -5.71 6.38 11.96
C ILE A 216 -7.06 5.78 12.32
N ARG A 217 -8.06 6.08 11.52
CA ARG A 217 -9.39 5.49 11.61
C ARG A 217 -9.73 4.77 10.32
N TYR A 218 -10.49 3.70 10.43
CA TYR A 218 -10.85 2.86 9.29
C TYR A 218 -12.36 2.88 9.11
N ALA A 219 -12.78 3.13 7.86
CA ALA A 219 -14.18 2.98 7.45
C ALA A 219 -14.27 1.91 6.36
N TYR A 220 -15.30 1.07 6.42
CA TYR A 220 -15.62 0.15 5.34
C TYR A 220 -16.67 0.78 4.42
N ILE A 221 -16.30 0.96 3.16
CA ILE A 221 -17.18 1.52 2.15
C ILE A 221 -17.78 0.36 1.34
N SER A 222 -19.11 0.30 1.31
CA SER A 222 -19.84 -0.62 0.42
C SER A 222 -19.86 -0.08 -1.00
N GLU A 223 -19.47 -0.89 -1.99
CA GLU A 223 -19.52 -0.52 -3.41
C GLU A 223 -20.94 -0.16 -3.90
N ASN A 224 -21.97 -0.57 -3.15
CA ASN A 224 -23.38 -0.37 -3.50
C ASN A 224 -24.00 0.88 -2.83
N SER A 225 -23.27 1.67 -2.08
CA SER A 225 -23.83 2.89 -1.47
C SER A 225 -23.99 3.97 -2.54
N GLU A 226 -25.24 4.22 -2.93
CA GLU A 226 -25.59 5.32 -3.86
C GLU A 226 -25.16 6.71 -3.33
N GLU A 227 -24.91 6.82 -2.05
CA GLU A 227 -24.40 8.04 -1.38
C GLU A 227 -23.01 8.47 -1.90
N GLN A 228 -22.20 7.53 -2.43
CA GLN A 228 -20.87 7.85 -2.99
C GLN A 228 -20.92 8.58 -4.34
N LYS A 229 -22.03 8.55 -5.06
CA LYS A 229 -22.12 9.11 -6.43
C LYS A 229 -22.25 10.64 -6.51
N LEU A 230 -22.41 11.32 -5.39
CA LEU A 230 -22.65 12.77 -5.36
C LEU A 230 -21.45 13.63 -4.96
N HIS A 231 -20.32 13.02 -4.61
CA HIS A 231 -19.13 13.79 -4.25
C HIS A 231 -18.30 14.11 -5.50
N LEU A 232 -18.31 15.38 -5.91
CA LEU A 232 -17.43 15.92 -6.97
C LEU A 232 -15.94 15.77 -6.62
N TRP A 233 -15.64 15.65 -5.32
CA TRP A 233 -14.31 15.51 -4.77
C TRP A 233 -14.31 14.34 -3.80
N GLU A 234 -13.56 13.30 -4.15
CA GLU A 234 -13.55 12.03 -3.40
C GLU A 234 -12.64 12.09 -2.18
N HIS A 235 -11.63 12.99 -2.21
CA HIS A 235 -10.57 13.03 -1.20
C HIS A 235 -10.27 14.45 -0.74
N TYR A 236 -9.78 14.57 0.50
CA TYR A 236 -9.42 15.83 1.11
C TYR A 236 -8.12 15.78 1.92
N ILE A 237 -7.43 16.93 2.00
CA ILE A 237 -6.43 17.26 3.01
C ILE A 237 -6.81 18.62 3.59
N ILE A 238 -6.95 18.71 4.91
CA ILE A 238 -7.35 19.93 5.60
C ILE A 238 -6.27 20.28 6.62
N THR A 239 -5.76 21.50 6.53
CA THR A 239 -4.80 22.08 7.48
C THR A 239 -5.43 23.25 8.21
N HIS A 240 -4.66 24.06 8.94
CA HIS A 240 -5.18 25.25 9.60
C HIS A 240 -5.72 26.29 8.60
N LYS A 241 -5.01 26.51 7.48
CA LYS A 241 -5.31 27.57 6.51
C LYS A 241 -5.76 27.06 5.14
N HIS A 242 -5.67 25.75 4.89
CA HIS A 242 -5.91 25.23 3.56
C HIS A 242 -6.88 24.06 3.57
N VAL A 243 -7.68 23.98 2.53
CA VAL A 243 -8.47 22.80 2.16
C VAL A 243 -8.03 22.37 0.77
N ILE A 244 -7.54 21.17 0.67
CA ILE A 244 -7.23 20.51 -0.59
C ILE A 244 -8.34 19.51 -0.86
N LEU A 245 -8.97 19.63 -2.02
CA LEU A 245 -9.97 18.67 -2.52
C LEU A 245 -9.43 18.05 -3.78
N CYS A 246 -9.40 16.71 -3.86
CA CYS A 246 -8.83 15.99 -4.99
C CYS A 246 -9.75 14.87 -5.49
N SER A 247 -9.66 14.62 -6.81
CA SER A 247 -10.25 13.46 -7.46
C SER A 247 -9.16 12.42 -7.71
N GLU A 248 -9.48 11.14 -7.47
CA GLU A 248 -8.54 10.04 -7.68
C GLU A 248 -8.34 9.73 -9.17
N GLN A 249 -9.38 9.92 -9.99
CA GLN A 249 -9.39 9.44 -11.37
C GLN A 249 -8.65 10.36 -12.35
N ASP A 250 -8.69 11.68 -12.13
CA ASP A 250 -8.22 12.67 -13.11
C ASP A 250 -7.04 13.51 -12.63
N TYR A 251 -6.45 13.21 -11.48
CA TYR A 251 -5.43 14.06 -10.83
C TYR A 251 -5.85 15.55 -10.78
N GLN A 252 -7.16 15.78 -10.63
CA GLN A 252 -7.69 17.13 -10.47
C GLN A 252 -7.68 17.50 -9.00
N MET A 253 -7.23 18.71 -8.72
CA MET A 253 -7.15 19.20 -7.35
C MET A 253 -7.55 20.67 -7.31
N ILE A 254 -8.26 21.04 -6.25
CA ILE A 254 -8.52 22.43 -5.89
C ILE A 254 -7.89 22.68 -4.52
N VAL A 255 -7.09 23.71 -4.42
CA VAL A 255 -6.56 24.21 -3.15
C VAL A 255 -7.27 25.51 -2.80
N ILE A 256 -7.88 25.55 -1.64
CA ILE A 256 -8.57 26.72 -1.08
C ILE A 256 -7.72 27.20 0.09
N SER A 257 -7.18 28.41 -0.02
CA SER A 257 -6.34 29.04 1.00
C SER A 257 -7.16 30.09 1.76
N ASP A 258 -8.02 29.61 2.68
CA ASP A 258 -8.89 30.44 3.51
C ASP A 258 -9.10 29.78 4.87
N GLU A 259 -8.72 30.46 5.94
CA GLU A 259 -8.77 29.97 7.32
C GLU A 259 -10.21 29.69 7.80
N MET A 260 -11.18 30.50 7.41
CA MET A 260 -12.57 30.30 7.83
C MET A 260 -13.17 29.07 7.14
N ILE A 261 -12.87 28.87 5.87
CA ILE A 261 -13.27 27.68 5.11
C ILE A 261 -12.59 26.45 5.69
N ALA A 262 -11.27 26.49 5.92
CA ALA A 262 -10.52 25.40 6.51
C ALA A 262 -11.09 25.00 7.88
N LYS A 263 -11.41 25.95 8.74
CA LYS A 263 -12.03 25.72 10.04
C LYS A 263 -13.40 25.04 9.92
N ALA A 264 -14.23 25.46 8.97
CA ALA A 264 -15.55 24.85 8.74
C ALA A 264 -15.43 23.38 8.31
N TYR A 265 -14.54 23.10 7.36
CA TYR A 265 -14.25 21.72 6.92
C TYR A 265 -13.68 20.85 8.05
N LYS A 266 -12.73 21.39 8.83
CA LYS A 266 -12.14 20.71 9.98
C LYS A 266 -13.19 20.30 11.02
N GLN A 267 -14.15 21.19 11.32
CA GLN A 267 -15.25 20.88 12.24
C GLN A 267 -16.16 19.77 11.71
N GLU A 268 -16.44 19.76 10.40
CA GLU A 268 -17.29 18.76 9.78
C GLU A 268 -16.61 17.40 9.76
N VAL A 269 -15.35 17.34 9.30
CA VAL A 269 -14.56 16.11 9.30
C VAL A 269 -14.31 15.58 10.72
N GLY A 270 -14.05 16.45 11.69
CA GLY A 270 -13.93 16.07 13.10
C GLY A 270 -15.20 15.42 13.65
N ARG A 271 -16.38 15.90 13.25
CA ARG A 271 -17.68 15.26 13.59
C ARG A 271 -17.80 13.88 12.91
N MET A 272 -17.46 13.78 11.63
CA MET A 272 -17.47 12.51 10.91
C MET A 272 -16.55 11.49 11.59
N LEU A 273 -15.32 11.88 11.89
CA LEU A 273 -14.34 10.99 12.53
C LEU A 273 -14.78 10.54 13.94
N SER A 274 -15.59 11.34 14.64
CA SER A 274 -16.11 10.97 15.97
C SER A 274 -17.15 9.84 15.91
N ALA A 275 -17.70 9.56 14.72
CA ALA A 275 -18.68 8.50 14.50
C ALA A 275 -18.02 7.11 14.24
N TYR A 276 -16.72 7.09 13.99
CA TYR A 276 -15.90 5.89 13.80
C TYR A 276 -14.98 5.66 15.02
#